data_500815057cf88e8ff89b9b8a30c2f61a
#
_entry.id   500815057cf88e8ff89b9b8a30c2f61a
#
_cell.length_a   1.000
_cell.length_b   1.000
_cell.length_c   1.000
_cell.angle_alpha   90.00
_cell.angle_beta   90.00
_cell.angle_gamma   90.00
#
_symmetry.space_group_name_H-M   'P 1'
#
loop_
_entity.id
_entity.type
_entity.pdbx_description
1 polymer ?
#
loop_
_entity_poly.entity_id
_entity_poly.type
_entity_poly.pdbx_seq_one_letter_code
_entity_poly.pdbx_strand_id
1 'polypeptide(L)'
;MSLIPEKKQNPAVKRVIGVVSGKGGVGKSMVASLLAESFASRGLHVGLLDADITGPSIPRMLGIDSFRAESDGEHLYPIENEEGIKVLSINLFNEKEDEPVIWRGPLLAKAIDQFWSDTVWGELDYLIIDFPPGTSDVVLTSFQIIPFSGIVVVATPQDYVSMIVRKSINMASMLKTPVLGVVENMRTMVCPHCGSEIALFDDGTQNGAQRMGLPLLASLPWRKDLAQSRALRWSELSSAVHRDAEILANEVELALASLSSGSSASQG
;
A
#
# COMPACT_ATOMS: atom_id res chain seq x y z
N MET A 1 21.62 -21.87 11.92
CA MET A 1 21.55 -21.40 10.53
C MET A 1 20.21 -20.69 10.37
N SER A 2 20.21 -19.38 10.10
CA SER A 2 18.98 -18.63 9.88
C SER A 2 18.29 -19.14 8.61
N LEU A 3 17.06 -19.65 8.75
CA LEU A 3 16.23 -20.13 7.63
C LEU A 3 15.61 -18.99 6.81
N ILE A 4 15.85 -17.74 7.20
CA ILE A 4 15.35 -16.55 6.49
C ILE A 4 16.43 -16.13 5.50
N PRO A 5 16.15 -16.12 4.19
CA PRO A 5 17.09 -15.65 3.18
C PRO A 5 17.48 -14.19 3.44
N GLU A 6 18.68 -13.81 3.05
CA GLU A 6 19.12 -12.41 3.12
C GLU A 6 18.29 -11.58 2.15
N LYS A 7 17.74 -10.46 2.64
CA LYS A 7 16.89 -9.58 1.83
C LYS A 7 17.72 -8.88 0.76
N LYS A 8 17.23 -8.85 -0.46
CA LYS A 8 17.88 -8.18 -1.58
C LYS A 8 17.77 -6.67 -1.43
N GLN A 9 18.88 -5.98 -1.41
CA GLN A 9 18.91 -4.52 -1.37
C GLN A 9 18.74 -3.95 -2.78
N ASN A 10 17.98 -2.85 -2.88
CA ASN A 10 17.94 -2.02 -4.07
C ASN A 10 18.37 -0.60 -3.67
N PRO A 11 19.61 -0.18 -4.00
CA PRO A 11 20.16 1.09 -3.54
C PRO A 11 19.44 2.31 -4.11
N ALA A 12 18.67 2.13 -5.18
CA ALA A 12 17.88 3.20 -5.78
C ALA A 12 16.61 3.53 -4.99
N VAL A 13 16.18 2.65 -4.05
CA VAL A 13 14.95 2.83 -3.28
C VAL A 13 15.30 3.07 -1.81
N LYS A 14 15.03 4.28 -1.30
CA LYS A 14 15.37 4.65 0.08
C LYS A 14 14.48 3.97 1.11
N ARG A 15 13.18 3.91 0.86
CA ARG A 15 12.20 3.34 1.80
C ARG A 15 11.14 2.54 1.07
N VAL A 16 10.79 1.38 1.61
CA VAL A 16 9.73 0.51 1.08
C VAL A 16 8.61 0.39 2.11
N ILE A 17 7.39 0.70 1.71
CA ILE A 17 6.18 0.64 2.53
C ILE A 17 5.23 -0.39 1.94
N GLY A 18 4.91 -1.43 2.71
CA GLY A 18 3.87 -2.39 2.31
C GLY A 18 2.48 -1.95 2.79
N VAL A 19 1.48 -2.03 1.94
CA VAL A 19 0.08 -1.80 2.31
C VAL A 19 -0.65 -3.14 2.29
N VAL A 20 -1.16 -3.56 3.43
CA VAL A 20 -1.79 -4.88 3.62
C VAL A 20 -3.19 -4.75 4.19
N SER A 21 -4.03 -5.76 3.96
CA SER A 21 -5.35 -5.83 4.57
C SER A 21 -5.72 -7.28 4.90
N GLY A 22 -6.60 -7.45 5.87
CA GLY A 22 -7.08 -8.77 6.25
C GLY A 22 -8.05 -9.39 5.23
N LYS A 23 -8.87 -8.58 4.55
CA LYS A 23 -9.86 -9.01 3.55
C LYS A 23 -9.90 -8.05 2.37
N GLY A 24 -10.52 -8.49 1.28
CA GLY A 24 -10.79 -7.64 0.10
C GLY A 24 -11.89 -6.60 0.37
N GLY A 25 -11.88 -5.50 -0.42
CA GLY A 25 -12.93 -4.49 -0.38
C GLY A 25 -12.83 -3.46 0.75
N VAL A 26 -11.73 -3.44 1.51
CA VAL A 26 -11.52 -2.46 2.59
C VAL A 26 -10.92 -1.12 2.09
N GLY A 27 -10.66 -0.98 0.80
CA GLY A 27 -10.06 0.22 0.22
C GLY A 27 -8.54 0.29 0.32
N LYS A 28 -7.86 -0.85 0.44
CA LYS A 28 -6.39 -0.95 0.54
C LYS A 28 -5.67 -0.22 -0.59
N SER A 29 -6.01 -0.52 -1.85
CA SER A 29 -5.39 0.08 -3.03
C SER A 29 -5.67 1.58 -3.14
N MET A 30 -6.85 2.04 -2.70
CA MET A 30 -7.14 3.47 -2.58
C MET A 30 -6.22 4.14 -1.56
N VAL A 31 -6.00 3.52 -0.39
CA VAL A 31 -5.08 4.04 0.63
C VAL A 31 -3.64 4.09 0.10
N ALA A 32 -3.19 3.05 -0.61
CA ALA A 32 -1.88 3.01 -1.24
C ALA A 32 -1.71 4.13 -2.27
N SER A 33 -2.72 4.34 -3.13
CA SER A 33 -2.72 5.41 -4.13
C SER A 33 -2.75 6.80 -3.50
N LEU A 34 -3.60 7.05 -2.50
CA LEU A 34 -3.66 8.34 -1.79
C LEU A 34 -2.34 8.67 -1.09
N LEU A 35 -1.67 7.67 -0.51
CA LEU A 35 -0.35 7.84 0.09
C LEU A 35 0.70 8.21 -0.96
N ALA A 36 0.68 7.53 -2.12
CA ALA A 36 1.58 7.83 -3.23
C ALA A 36 1.37 9.25 -3.78
N GLU A 37 0.12 9.62 -4.03
CA GLU A 37 -0.28 10.95 -4.49
C GLU A 37 0.15 12.05 -3.51
N SER A 38 -0.06 11.83 -2.20
CA SER A 38 0.35 12.80 -1.17
C SER A 38 1.87 12.97 -1.12
N PHE A 39 2.65 11.90 -1.23
CA PHE A 39 4.11 12.01 -1.28
C PHE A 39 4.60 12.69 -2.56
N ALA A 40 4.04 12.33 -3.72
CA ALA A 40 4.40 12.95 -4.99
C ALA A 40 4.08 14.45 -5.01
N SER A 41 2.95 14.88 -4.45
CA SER A 41 2.56 16.30 -4.34
C SER A 41 3.54 17.15 -3.52
N ARG A 42 4.37 16.52 -2.68
CA ARG A 42 5.44 17.15 -1.90
C ARG A 42 6.78 17.19 -2.64
N GLY A 43 6.81 16.76 -3.91
CA GLY A 43 8.03 16.70 -4.73
C GLY A 43 8.93 15.51 -4.43
N LEU A 44 8.42 14.47 -3.74
CA LEU A 44 9.16 13.24 -3.50
C LEU A 44 9.06 12.30 -4.70
N HIS A 45 10.12 11.55 -4.97
CA HIS A 45 10.11 10.52 -6.01
C HIS A 45 9.44 9.26 -5.47
N VAL A 46 8.33 8.87 -6.07
CA VAL A 46 7.48 7.77 -5.58
C VAL A 46 7.30 6.69 -6.62
N GLY A 47 7.48 5.43 -6.19
CA GLY A 47 7.06 4.26 -6.93
C GLY A 47 5.84 3.62 -6.28
N LEU A 48 4.97 3.03 -7.09
CA LEU A 48 3.81 2.26 -6.64
C LEU A 48 3.75 0.93 -7.39
N LEU A 49 3.95 -0.16 -6.65
CA LEU A 49 3.87 -1.52 -7.17
C LEU A 49 2.53 -2.15 -6.76
N ASP A 50 1.73 -2.52 -7.77
CA ASP A 50 0.53 -3.33 -7.59
C ASP A 50 0.92 -4.82 -7.60
N ALA A 51 0.96 -5.42 -6.42
CA ALA A 51 1.26 -6.83 -6.22
C ALA A 51 0.00 -7.70 -6.09
N ASP A 52 -1.21 -7.12 -6.24
CA ASP A 52 -2.46 -7.89 -6.30
C ASP A 52 -2.70 -8.44 -7.72
N ILE A 53 -2.02 -9.52 -8.01
CA ILE A 53 -2.07 -10.17 -9.34
C ILE A 53 -3.48 -10.66 -9.70
N THR A 54 -4.30 -10.94 -8.70
CA THR A 54 -5.65 -11.50 -8.88
C THR A 54 -6.72 -10.46 -9.17
N GLY A 55 -6.50 -9.23 -8.74
CA GLY A 55 -7.45 -8.13 -8.91
C GLY A 55 -6.76 -6.78 -8.95
N PRO A 56 -5.79 -6.58 -9.86
CA PRO A 56 -5.02 -5.35 -9.91
C PRO A 56 -5.92 -4.15 -10.19
N SER A 57 -5.79 -3.13 -9.35
CA SER A 57 -6.67 -1.96 -9.37
C SER A 57 -5.92 -0.63 -9.49
N ILE A 58 -4.63 -0.63 -9.21
CA ILE A 58 -3.80 0.59 -9.21
C ILE A 58 -3.74 1.27 -10.59
N PRO A 59 -3.52 0.56 -11.72
CA PRO A 59 -3.48 1.23 -13.03
C PRO A 59 -4.74 2.01 -13.32
N ARG A 60 -5.91 1.45 -13.02
CA ARG A 60 -7.20 2.11 -13.20
C ARG A 60 -7.39 3.28 -12.23
N MET A 61 -6.97 3.12 -10.97
CA MET A 61 -7.06 4.19 -9.97
C MET A 61 -6.20 5.39 -10.33
N LEU A 62 -5.06 5.19 -11.01
CA LEU A 62 -4.17 6.27 -11.43
C LEU A 62 -4.39 6.70 -12.89
N GLY A 63 -5.42 6.19 -13.57
CA GLY A 63 -5.78 6.58 -14.94
C GLY A 63 -4.76 6.16 -16.00
N ILE A 64 -4.01 5.10 -15.76
CA ILE A 64 -2.97 4.57 -16.66
C ILE A 64 -3.27 3.17 -17.19
N ASP A 65 -4.49 2.67 -17.02
CA ASP A 65 -4.93 1.34 -17.46
C ASP A 65 -4.86 1.14 -18.99
N SER A 66 -4.91 2.23 -19.76
CA SER A 66 -4.73 2.19 -21.22
C SER A 66 -3.26 2.10 -21.67
N PHE A 67 -2.29 2.32 -20.78
CA PHE A 67 -0.88 2.23 -21.09
C PHE A 67 -0.36 0.80 -20.94
N ARG A 68 0.80 0.53 -21.54
CA ARG A 68 1.49 -0.75 -21.37
C ARG A 68 2.91 -0.51 -20.91
N ALA A 69 3.33 -1.29 -19.91
CA ALA A 69 4.70 -1.29 -19.44
C ALA A 69 5.60 -2.01 -20.44
N GLU A 70 6.83 -1.54 -20.57
CA GLU A 70 7.80 -2.11 -21.49
C GLU A 70 8.76 -3.04 -20.76
N SER A 71 9.30 -4.02 -21.50
CA SER A 71 10.38 -4.88 -21.04
C SER A 71 11.33 -5.17 -22.19
N ASP A 72 12.62 -5.14 -21.93
CA ASP A 72 13.67 -5.56 -22.87
C ASP A 72 14.08 -7.03 -22.69
N GLY A 73 13.39 -7.77 -21.81
CA GLY A 73 13.66 -9.17 -21.46
C GLY A 73 14.58 -9.35 -20.26
N GLU A 74 15.33 -8.31 -19.87
CA GLU A 74 16.16 -8.27 -18.66
C GLU A 74 15.59 -7.29 -17.64
N HIS A 75 15.08 -6.16 -18.09
CA HIS A 75 14.55 -5.10 -17.25
C HIS A 75 13.07 -4.82 -17.52
N LEU A 76 12.41 -4.29 -16.48
CA LEU A 76 11.03 -3.81 -16.52
C LEU A 76 11.03 -2.29 -16.37
N TYR A 77 10.24 -1.62 -17.21
CA TYR A 77 10.14 -0.16 -17.19
C TYR A 77 8.77 0.26 -16.67
N PRO A 78 8.70 0.91 -15.48
CA PRO A 78 7.42 1.35 -14.92
C PRO A 78 6.84 2.49 -15.77
N ILE A 79 5.51 2.61 -15.74
CA ILE A 79 4.81 3.74 -16.36
C ILE A 79 4.80 4.89 -15.35
N GLU A 80 5.09 6.09 -15.82
CA GLU A 80 4.97 7.30 -15.02
C GLU A 80 3.63 7.98 -15.30
N ASN A 81 2.85 8.27 -14.24
CA ASN A 81 1.61 9.00 -14.37
C ASN A 81 1.84 10.52 -14.47
N GLU A 82 0.77 11.31 -14.58
CA GLU A 82 0.86 12.77 -14.72
C GLU A 82 1.48 13.46 -13.50
N GLU A 83 1.39 12.86 -12.32
CA GLU A 83 1.96 13.34 -11.06
C GLU A 83 3.42 12.87 -10.84
N GLY A 84 4.02 12.15 -11.79
CA GLY A 84 5.38 11.66 -11.70
C GLY A 84 5.55 10.39 -10.86
N ILE A 85 4.44 9.69 -10.53
CA ILE A 85 4.48 8.42 -9.82
C ILE A 85 4.83 7.30 -10.79
N LYS A 86 5.88 6.54 -10.50
CA LYS A 86 6.27 5.37 -11.28
C LYS A 86 5.46 4.15 -10.86
N VAL A 87 4.68 3.61 -11.77
CA VAL A 87 3.73 2.53 -11.49
C VAL A 87 4.10 1.26 -12.23
N LEU A 88 4.10 0.15 -11.52
CA LEU A 88 4.21 -1.18 -12.10
C LEU A 88 3.07 -2.07 -11.59
N SER A 89 2.45 -2.80 -12.51
CA SER A 89 1.42 -3.81 -12.22
C SER A 89 1.51 -4.90 -13.28
N ILE A 90 1.16 -6.12 -12.92
CA ILE A 90 1.17 -7.23 -13.87
C ILE A 90 0.23 -6.96 -15.06
N ASN A 91 -0.89 -6.28 -14.83
CA ASN A 91 -1.85 -5.96 -15.88
C ASN A 91 -1.29 -5.01 -16.95
N LEU A 92 -0.24 -4.27 -16.65
CA LEU A 92 0.38 -3.38 -17.61
C LEU A 92 1.20 -4.13 -18.69
N PHE A 93 1.42 -5.44 -18.50
CA PHE A 93 2.11 -6.31 -19.47
C PHE A 93 1.15 -7.16 -20.30
N ASN A 94 -0.14 -7.24 -19.91
CA ASN A 94 -1.15 -8.01 -20.62
C ASN A 94 -1.69 -7.24 -21.83
N GLU A 95 -1.88 -7.94 -22.97
CA GLU A 95 -2.53 -7.34 -24.15
C GLU A 95 -4.01 -7.02 -23.89
N LYS A 96 -4.67 -7.82 -23.04
CA LYS A 96 -6.07 -7.66 -22.65
C LYS A 96 -6.18 -7.62 -21.15
N GLU A 97 -6.98 -6.67 -20.65
CA GLU A 97 -7.19 -6.42 -19.23
C GLU A 97 -7.88 -7.58 -18.49
N ASP A 98 -8.68 -8.38 -19.22
CA ASP A 98 -9.45 -9.50 -18.71
C ASP A 98 -8.76 -10.87 -18.91
N GLU A 99 -7.52 -10.89 -19.38
CA GLU A 99 -6.78 -12.12 -19.59
C GLU A 99 -6.29 -12.69 -18.23
N PRO A 100 -6.78 -13.88 -17.83
CA PRO A 100 -6.41 -14.43 -16.54
C PRO A 100 -4.95 -14.90 -16.53
N VAL A 101 -4.14 -14.31 -15.67
CA VAL A 101 -2.76 -14.74 -15.45
C VAL A 101 -2.73 -15.82 -14.39
N ILE A 102 -2.46 -17.07 -14.77
CA ILE A 102 -2.38 -18.20 -13.84
C ILE A 102 -0.94 -18.36 -13.36
N TRP A 103 -0.66 -17.74 -12.22
CA TRP A 103 0.63 -17.88 -11.54
C TRP A 103 0.57 -18.96 -10.48
N ARG A 104 1.51 -19.90 -10.52
CA ARG A 104 1.70 -20.89 -9.44
C ARG A 104 2.91 -20.50 -8.60
N GLY A 105 2.94 -20.93 -7.33
CA GLY A 105 3.89 -20.51 -6.33
C GLY A 105 5.33 -20.15 -6.79
N PRO A 106 6.08 -21.03 -7.50
CA PRO A 106 7.43 -20.70 -7.95
C PRO A 106 7.51 -19.57 -8.97
N LEU A 107 6.49 -19.46 -9.88
CA LEU A 107 6.42 -18.37 -10.86
C LEU A 107 6.08 -17.04 -10.20
N LEU A 108 5.22 -17.09 -9.18
CA LEU A 108 4.85 -15.93 -8.40
C LEU A 108 6.04 -15.35 -7.63
N ALA A 109 6.82 -16.20 -6.97
CA ALA A 109 8.05 -15.79 -6.29
C ALA A 109 9.05 -15.13 -7.25
N LYS A 110 9.19 -15.70 -8.46
CA LYS A 110 10.03 -15.14 -9.51
C LYS A 110 9.52 -13.78 -10.00
N ALA A 111 8.23 -13.62 -10.18
CA ALA A 111 7.64 -12.34 -10.62
C ALA A 111 7.88 -11.23 -9.59
N ILE A 112 7.68 -11.51 -8.29
CA ILE A 112 7.96 -10.56 -7.23
C ILE A 112 9.45 -10.19 -7.18
N ASP A 113 10.32 -11.18 -7.35
CA ASP A 113 11.75 -10.93 -7.41
C ASP A 113 12.11 -10.03 -8.59
N GLN A 114 11.55 -10.28 -9.78
CA GLN A 114 11.72 -9.42 -10.95
C GLN A 114 11.16 -8.01 -10.74
N PHE A 115 9.97 -7.87 -10.18
CA PHE A 115 9.39 -6.55 -9.89
C PHE A 115 10.24 -5.74 -8.91
N TRP A 116 10.94 -6.40 -8.01
CA TRP A 116 11.83 -5.74 -7.08
C TRP A 116 13.22 -5.48 -7.66
N SER A 117 13.84 -6.49 -8.27
CA SER A 117 15.26 -6.47 -8.65
C SER A 117 15.51 -5.95 -10.06
N ASP A 118 14.61 -6.27 -11.01
CA ASP A 118 14.84 -6.04 -12.44
C ASP A 118 14.09 -4.81 -12.94
N THR A 119 13.26 -4.17 -12.10
CA THR A 119 12.57 -2.92 -12.47
C THR A 119 13.50 -1.72 -12.37
N VAL A 120 13.56 -0.94 -13.43
CA VAL A 120 14.30 0.32 -13.51
C VAL A 120 13.51 1.43 -12.81
N TRP A 121 13.46 1.35 -11.49
CA TRP A 121 12.75 2.34 -10.66
C TRP A 121 13.40 3.73 -10.73
N GLY A 122 14.72 3.81 -10.98
CA GLY A 122 15.50 5.02 -10.74
C GLY A 122 15.53 5.36 -9.24
N GLU A 123 15.99 6.55 -8.89
CA GLU A 123 16.02 6.96 -7.49
C GLU A 123 14.61 7.24 -6.97
N LEU A 124 14.23 6.53 -5.91
CA LEU A 124 12.95 6.70 -5.22
C LEU A 124 13.18 7.05 -3.75
N ASP A 125 12.41 8.02 -3.25
CA ASP A 125 12.29 8.28 -1.82
C ASP A 125 11.43 7.21 -1.15
N TYR A 126 10.34 6.81 -1.84
CA TYR A 126 9.42 5.78 -1.39
C TYR A 126 9.01 4.84 -2.52
N LEU A 127 9.01 3.53 -2.23
CA LEU A 127 8.28 2.54 -3.01
C LEU A 127 7.13 2.01 -2.13
N ILE A 128 5.91 2.20 -2.59
CA ILE A 128 4.71 1.69 -1.95
C ILE A 128 4.31 0.41 -2.67
N ILE A 129 4.03 -0.66 -1.90
CA ILE A 129 3.62 -1.95 -2.47
C ILE A 129 2.22 -2.28 -1.98
N ASP A 130 1.27 -2.34 -2.90
CA ASP A 130 -0.11 -2.74 -2.67
C ASP A 130 -0.25 -4.25 -2.78
N PHE A 131 -0.54 -4.94 -1.67
CA PHE A 131 -0.60 -6.39 -1.61
C PHE A 131 -1.99 -6.96 -1.86
N PRO A 132 -2.12 -8.22 -2.31
CA PRO A 132 -3.40 -8.93 -2.26
C PRO A 132 -3.91 -9.04 -0.82
N PRO A 133 -5.23 -9.17 -0.63
CA PRO A 133 -5.80 -9.31 0.70
C PRO A 133 -5.38 -10.62 1.38
N GLY A 134 -5.27 -10.58 2.70
CA GLY A 134 -4.93 -11.72 3.53
C GLY A 134 -3.43 -12.02 3.60
N THR A 135 -3.09 -13.29 3.83
CA THR A 135 -1.71 -13.79 4.01
C THR A 135 -1.35 -14.74 2.87
N SER A 136 -1.45 -14.26 1.63
CA SER A 136 -1.14 -15.04 0.43
C SER A 136 0.37 -15.30 0.28
N ASP A 137 0.71 -16.25 -0.59
CA ASP A 137 2.12 -16.56 -0.92
C ASP A 137 2.87 -15.34 -1.47
N VAL A 138 2.17 -14.44 -2.19
CA VAL A 138 2.72 -13.15 -2.65
C VAL A 138 3.26 -12.35 -1.48
N VAL A 139 2.43 -12.16 -0.46
CA VAL A 139 2.78 -11.38 0.73
C VAL A 139 3.97 -12.02 1.44
N LEU A 140 3.91 -13.33 1.72
CA LEU A 140 4.98 -14.07 2.39
C LEU A 140 6.31 -13.97 1.65
N THR A 141 6.29 -14.20 0.33
CA THR A 141 7.49 -14.15 -0.51
C THR A 141 8.09 -12.75 -0.55
N SER A 142 7.24 -11.73 -0.73
CA SER A 142 7.70 -10.34 -0.73
C SER A 142 8.40 -9.95 0.57
N PHE A 143 7.84 -10.31 1.71
CA PHE A 143 8.46 -10.02 3.02
C PHE A 143 9.78 -10.75 3.25
N GLN A 144 10.01 -11.87 2.57
CA GLN A 144 11.29 -12.60 2.62
C GLN A 144 12.37 -11.97 1.73
N ILE A 145 11.97 -11.39 0.59
CA ILE A 145 12.88 -10.86 -0.43
C ILE A 145 13.15 -9.36 -0.23
N ILE A 146 12.09 -8.58 0.02
CA ILE A 146 12.14 -7.11 0.03
C ILE A 146 12.42 -6.58 1.43
N PRO A 147 13.34 -5.61 1.59
CA PRO A 147 13.65 -4.99 2.88
C PRO A 147 12.63 -3.87 3.21
N PHE A 148 11.45 -4.23 3.70
CA PHE A 148 10.45 -3.25 4.08
C PHE A 148 10.92 -2.34 5.23
N SER A 149 10.72 -1.04 5.07
CA SER A 149 10.88 -0.04 6.12
C SER A 149 9.73 -0.13 7.14
N GLY A 150 8.55 -0.56 6.68
CA GLY A 150 7.39 -0.84 7.52
C GLY A 150 6.15 -1.19 6.71
N ILE A 151 5.09 -1.57 7.40
CA ILE A 151 3.79 -1.87 6.78
C ILE A 151 2.67 -1.02 7.39
N VAL A 152 1.74 -0.63 6.53
CA VAL A 152 0.48 0.01 6.86
C VAL A 152 -0.63 -1.03 6.76
N VAL A 153 -1.41 -1.20 7.81
CA VAL A 153 -2.55 -2.13 7.83
C VAL A 153 -3.83 -1.35 7.54
N VAL A 154 -4.55 -1.73 6.50
CA VAL A 154 -5.85 -1.11 6.17
C VAL A 154 -6.99 -2.02 6.62
N ALA A 155 -7.91 -1.47 7.37
CA ALA A 155 -9.06 -2.20 7.92
C ALA A 155 -10.32 -1.31 7.99
N THR A 156 -11.49 -1.93 7.97
CA THR A 156 -12.75 -1.27 8.33
C THR A 156 -13.07 -1.56 9.80
N PRO A 157 -13.95 -0.79 10.47
CA PRO A 157 -14.31 -1.05 11.86
C PRO A 157 -14.77 -2.48 12.16
N GLN A 158 -15.41 -3.16 11.19
CA GLN A 158 -15.83 -4.54 11.31
C GLN A 158 -14.66 -5.55 11.37
N ASP A 159 -13.49 -5.17 10.83
CA ASP A 159 -12.35 -6.08 10.69
C ASP A 159 -11.52 -6.22 11.95
N TYR A 160 -11.62 -5.30 12.89
CA TYR A 160 -10.81 -5.31 14.11
C TYR A 160 -11.05 -6.52 15.03
N VAL A 161 -12.21 -7.14 14.89
CA VAL A 161 -12.52 -8.40 15.58
C VAL A 161 -12.00 -9.60 14.79
N SER A 162 -11.55 -9.38 13.51
CA SER A 162 -11.23 -10.47 12.63
C SER A 162 -9.84 -11.06 12.93
N MET A 163 -9.81 -12.38 13.03
CA MET A 163 -8.57 -13.17 13.15
C MET A 163 -7.58 -12.87 12.01
N ILE A 164 -8.06 -12.39 10.86
CA ILE A 164 -7.27 -12.20 9.65
C ILE A 164 -6.33 -11.00 9.77
N VAL A 165 -6.78 -9.87 10.34
CA VAL A 165 -5.93 -8.72 10.63
C VAL A 165 -4.81 -9.09 11.60
N ARG A 166 -5.15 -9.85 12.66
CA ARG A 166 -4.15 -10.37 13.60
C ARG A 166 -3.13 -11.30 12.93
N LYS A 167 -3.55 -12.12 11.97
CA LYS A 167 -2.63 -12.96 11.20
C LYS A 167 -1.64 -12.13 10.40
N SER A 168 -2.07 -11.05 9.74
CA SER A 168 -1.18 -10.16 8.98
C SER A 168 -0.15 -9.48 9.90
N ILE A 169 -0.56 -9.03 11.09
CA ILE A 169 0.33 -8.44 12.09
C ILE A 169 1.33 -9.47 12.62
N ASN A 170 0.87 -10.66 12.97
CA ASN A 170 1.74 -11.74 13.45
C ASN A 170 2.75 -12.17 12.38
N MET A 171 2.32 -12.23 11.13
CA MET A 171 3.20 -12.53 10.00
C MET A 171 4.30 -11.47 9.87
N ALA A 172 3.96 -10.18 9.93
CA ALA A 172 4.94 -9.10 9.90
C ALA A 172 5.96 -9.22 11.04
N SER A 173 5.48 -9.52 12.26
CA SER A 173 6.32 -9.74 13.42
C SER A 173 7.27 -10.93 13.24
N MET A 174 6.77 -12.06 12.73
CA MET A 174 7.59 -13.25 12.45
C MET A 174 8.70 -12.96 11.43
N LEU A 175 8.43 -12.11 10.46
CA LEU A 175 9.35 -11.70 9.39
C LEU A 175 10.16 -10.44 9.74
N LYS A 176 10.08 -10.01 11.01
CA LYS A 176 10.81 -8.84 11.55
C LYS A 176 10.58 -7.56 10.74
N THR A 177 9.35 -7.39 10.22
CA THR A 177 8.96 -6.18 9.49
C THR A 177 8.12 -5.30 10.44
N PRO A 178 8.49 -4.03 10.66
CA PRO A 178 7.76 -3.14 11.54
C PRO A 178 6.33 -2.87 11.04
N VAL A 179 5.36 -2.84 11.96
CA VAL A 179 4.01 -2.34 11.67
C VAL A 179 3.97 -0.87 12.05
N LEU A 180 3.80 0.01 11.07
CA LEU A 180 3.74 1.47 11.26
C LEU A 180 2.46 1.86 11.99
N GLY A 181 1.35 1.20 11.66
CA GLY A 181 0.07 1.42 12.27
C GLY A 181 -1.08 0.97 11.39
N VAL A 182 -2.27 1.42 11.73
CA VAL A 182 -3.54 1.06 11.10
C VAL A 182 -4.18 2.28 10.46
N VAL A 183 -4.67 2.13 9.24
CA VAL A 183 -5.62 3.05 8.61
C VAL A 183 -7.02 2.46 8.76
N GLU A 184 -7.86 3.18 9.50
CA GLU A 184 -9.26 2.83 9.67
C GLU A 184 -10.07 3.46 8.54
N ASN A 185 -10.46 2.66 7.56
CA ASN A 185 -11.20 3.15 6.40
C ASN A 185 -12.71 2.90 6.55
N MET A 186 -13.52 3.81 6.01
CA MET A 186 -14.99 3.71 5.97
C MET A 186 -15.65 3.64 7.37
N ARG A 187 -15.06 4.29 8.40
CA ARG A 187 -15.68 4.38 9.71
C ARG A 187 -16.93 5.25 9.69
N THR A 188 -16.85 6.36 8.97
CA THR A 188 -17.92 7.32 8.78
C THR A 188 -18.21 7.49 7.28
N MET A 189 -19.34 8.05 6.96
CA MET A 189 -19.72 8.50 5.62
C MET A 189 -20.01 10.01 5.66
N VAL A 190 -19.49 10.72 4.68
CA VAL A 190 -19.86 12.13 4.51
C VAL A 190 -21.20 12.21 3.77
N CYS A 191 -22.20 12.81 4.40
CA CYS A 191 -23.50 13.00 3.79
C CYS A 191 -23.40 13.89 2.53
N PRO A 192 -23.84 13.42 1.35
CA PRO A 192 -23.70 14.20 0.11
C PRO A 192 -24.62 15.44 0.05
N HIS A 193 -25.59 15.56 0.96
CA HIS A 193 -26.51 16.68 1.00
C HIS A 193 -26.08 17.81 1.94
N CYS A 194 -25.59 17.48 3.13
CA CYS A 194 -25.27 18.47 4.15
C CYS A 194 -23.80 18.45 4.62
N GLY A 195 -22.98 17.51 4.13
CA GLY A 195 -21.58 17.39 4.51
C GLY A 195 -21.33 16.85 5.92
N SER A 196 -22.36 16.52 6.69
CA SER A 196 -22.21 15.95 8.03
C SER A 196 -21.61 14.54 7.95
N GLU A 197 -20.75 14.19 8.90
CA GLU A 197 -20.27 12.82 9.05
C GLU A 197 -21.32 11.98 9.77
N ILE A 198 -21.60 10.80 9.21
CA ILE A 198 -22.54 9.81 9.73
C ILE A 198 -21.73 8.57 10.09
N ALA A 199 -21.79 8.12 11.34
CA ALA A 199 -21.18 6.87 11.75
C ALA A 199 -21.84 5.70 11.03
N LEU A 200 -21.06 4.88 10.36
CA LEU A 200 -21.57 3.68 9.67
C LEU A 200 -21.65 2.46 10.61
N PHE A 201 -20.92 2.53 11.73
CA PHE A 201 -20.84 1.45 12.71
C PHE A 201 -20.97 2.01 14.12
N ASP A 202 -21.77 1.35 14.93
CA ASP A 202 -21.90 1.61 16.37
C ASP A 202 -20.97 0.64 17.11
N ASP A 203 -19.71 0.99 17.19
CA ASP A 203 -18.65 0.14 17.74
C ASP A 203 -18.15 0.58 19.14
N GLY A 204 -18.92 1.45 19.78
CA GLY A 204 -18.53 2.04 21.06
C GLY A 204 -17.35 3.01 20.93
N THR A 205 -16.83 3.48 22.06
CA THR A 205 -15.84 4.57 22.14
C THR A 205 -14.39 4.20 21.80
N GLN A 206 -14.08 2.91 21.66
CA GLN A 206 -12.72 2.46 21.37
C GLN A 206 -12.51 2.22 19.89
N ASN A 207 -11.52 2.90 19.29
CA ASN A 207 -11.11 2.61 17.93
C ASN A 207 -10.43 1.22 17.86
N GLY A 208 -10.54 0.56 16.72
CA GLY A 208 -10.02 -0.78 16.57
C GLY A 208 -8.49 -0.88 16.64
N ALA A 209 -7.78 0.21 16.27
CA ALA A 209 -6.33 0.28 16.39
C ALA A 209 -5.88 0.14 17.85
N GLN A 210 -6.56 0.81 18.79
CA GLN A 210 -6.29 0.68 20.23
C GLN A 210 -6.51 -0.77 20.74
N ARG A 211 -7.55 -1.45 20.24
CA ARG A 211 -7.79 -2.87 20.59
C ARG A 211 -6.68 -3.79 20.09
N MET A 212 -5.95 -3.40 19.08
CA MET A 212 -4.81 -4.16 18.53
C MET A 212 -3.47 -3.73 19.12
N GLY A 213 -3.44 -2.69 19.95
CA GLY A 213 -2.21 -2.12 20.49
C GLY A 213 -1.32 -1.47 19.42
N LEU A 214 -1.92 -0.98 18.32
CA LEU A 214 -1.21 -0.34 17.21
C LEU A 214 -1.57 1.14 17.13
N PRO A 215 -0.67 1.99 16.60
CA PRO A 215 -0.96 3.37 16.28
C PRO A 215 -2.09 3.47 15.24
N LEU A 216 -2.98 4.45 15.39
CA LEU A 216 -3.94 4.84 14.35
C LEU A 216 -3.25 5.90 13.48
N LEU A 217 -2.97 5.57 12.22
CA LEU A 217 -2.35 6.50 11.27
C LEU A 217 -3.36 7.48 10.68
N ALA A 218 -4.55 6.98 10.34
CA ALA A 218 -5.63 7.83 9.83
C ALA A 218 -6.98 7.14 9.99
N SER A 219 -8.05 7.94 10.09
CA SER A 219 -9.43 7.49 9.95
C SER A 219 -10.02 8.17 8.72
N LEU A 220 -10.27 7.38 7.67
CA LEU A 220 -10.74 7.88 6.38
C LEU A 220 -12.25 7.64 6.25
N PRO A 221 -13.07 8.68 6.03
CA PRO A 221 -14.49 8.51 5.79
C PRO A 221 -14.74 7.93 4.39
N TRP A 222 -15.86 7.21 4.24
CA TRP A 222 -16.36 6.91 2.92
C TRP A 222 -16.84 8.22 2.26
N ARG A 223 -16.37 8.48 1.05
CA ARG A 223 -16.68 9.68 0.29
C ARG A 223 -17.19 9.32 -1.10
N LYS A 224 -18.29 9.97 -1.50
CA LYS A 224 -18.89 9.76 -2.82
C LYS A 224 -17.98 10.22 -3.96
N ASP A 225 -17.25 11.32 -3.77
CA ASP A 225 -16.31 11.87 -4.74
C ASP A 225 -15.18 10.86 -5.06
N LEU A 226 -14.59 10.22 -4.04
CA LEU A 226 -13.62 9.15 -4.24
C LEU A 226 -14.21 7.90 -4.89
N ALA A 227 -15.41 7.49 -4.46
CA ALA A 227 -16.08 6.30 -4.99
C ALA A 227 -16.50 6.43 -6.45
N GLN A 228 -16.71 7.64 -6.95
CA GLN A 228 -17.13 7.94 -8.32
C GLN A 228 -15.98 8.47 -9.20
N SER A 229 -14.81 8.72 -8.63
CA SER A 229 -13.66 9.15 -9.41
C SER A 229 -13.22 8.06 -10.38
N ARG A 230 -12.93 8.48 -11.63
CA ARG A 230 -12.36 7.57 -12.64
C ARG A 230 -10.89 7.30 -12.39
N ALA A 231 -10.18 8.31 -11.90
CA ALA A 231 -8.78 8.24 -11.51
C ALA A 231 -8.55 9.14 -10.29
N LEU A 232 -7.62 8.76 -9.43
CA LEU A 232 -7.15 9.56 -8.31
C LEU A 232 -6.01 10.45 -8.83
N ARG A 233 -6.34 11.64 -9.30
CA ARG A 233 -5.36 12.66 -9.68
C ARG A 233 -5.33 13.71 -8.59
N TRP A 234 -4.16 14.01 -8.07
CA TRP A 234 -4.03 14.98 -6.97
C TRP A 234 -4.76 16.29 -7.27
N SER A 235 -4.55 16.84 -8.46
CA SER A 235 -5.17 18.10 -8.89
C SER A 235 -6.71 18.10 -8.92
N GLU A 236 -7.35 16.93 -9.02
CA GLU A 236 -8.80 16.75 -9.11
C GLU A 236 -9.45 16.39 -7.77
N LEU A 237 -8.63 16.04 -6.76
CA LEU A 237 -9.12 15.66 -5.45
C LEU A 237 -9.66 16.88 -4.68
N SER A 238 -10.71 16.66 -3.89
CA SER A 238 -11.26 17.73 -3.04
C SER A 238 -10.26 18.09 -1.92
N SER A 239 -10.34 19.33 -1.43
CA SER A 239 -9.50 19.79 -0.32
C SER A 239 -9.67 18.95 0.97
N ALA A 240 -10.80 18.28 1.12
CA ALA A 240 -11.04 17.37 2.22
C ALA A 240 -10.24 16.07 2.05
N VAL A 241 -10.19 15.54 0.82
CA VAL A 241 -9.37 14.34 0.51
C VAL A 241 -7.89 14.66 0.63
N HIS A 242 -7.44 15.84 0.16
CA HIS A 242 -6.05 16.30 0.37
C HIS A 242 -5.68 16.26 1.86
N ARG A 243 -6.51 16.85 2.74
CA ARG A 243 -6.25 16.82 4.20
C ARG A 243 -6.15 15.41 4.74
N ASP A 244 -7.06 14.52 4.36
CA ASP A 244 -7.07 13.12 4.81
C ASP A 244 -5.78 12.40 4.35
N ALA A 245 -5.37 12.60 3.10
CA ALA A 245 -4.16 12.02 2.53
C ALA A 245 -2.88 12.59 3.16
N GLU A 246 -2.85 13.91 3.43
CA GLU A 246 -1.72 14.55 4.10
C GLU A 246 -1.57 14.10 5.56
N ILE A 247 -2.67 13.93 6.30
CA ILE A 247 -2.63 13.35 7.65
C ILE A 247 -2.02 11.95 7.60
N LEU A 248 -2.51 11.11 6.68
CA LEU A 248 -1.98 9.75 6.50
C LEU A 248 -0.48 9.76 6.21
N ALA A 249 -0.03 10.59 5.27
CA ALA A 249 1.37 10.67 4.88
C ALA A 249 2.26 11.15 6.05
N ASN A 250 1.82 12.17 6.79
CA ASN A 250 2.55 12.68 7.96
C ASN A 250 2.68 11.63 9.05
N GLU A 251 1.60 10.91 9.38
CA GLU A 251 1.65 9.87 10.41
C GLU A 251 2.53 8.67 9.99
N VAL A 252 2.54 8.32 8.71
CA VAL A 252 3.46 7.31 8.18
C VAL A 252 4.91 7.77 8.31
N GLU A 253 5.25 9.01 7.99
CA GLU A 253 6.60 9.55 8.13
C GLU A 253 7.04 9.61 9.60
N LEU A 254 6.15 10.04 10.51
CA LEU A 254 6.41 10.06 11.95
C LEU A 254 6.66 8.65 12.50
N ALA A 255 5.86 7.68 12.09
CA ALA A 255 6.05 6.28 12.49
C ALA A 255 7.40 5.72 11.98
N LEU A 256 7.80 6.01 10.74
CA LEU A 256 9.10 5.63 10.19
C LEU A 256 10.27 6.29 10.94
N ALA A 257 10.14 7.57 11.28
CA ALA A 257 11.16 8.30 12.02
C ALA A 257 11.36 7.74 13.44
N SER A 258 10.27 7.34 14.11
CA SER A 258 10.33 6.74 15.45
C SER A 258 11.09 5.42 15.48
N LEU A 259 10.97 4.61 14.43
CA LEU A 259 11.72 3.35 14.30
C LEU A 259 13.23 3.59 14.13
N SER A 260 13.60 4.65 13.40
CA SER A 260 15.01 5.00 13.16
C SER A 260 15.70 5.49 14.45
N SER A 261 14.99 6.22 15.30
CA SER A 261 15.51 6.71 16.57
C SER A 261 15.63 5.63 17.65
N GLY A 262 14.75 4.62 17.63
CA GLY A 262 14.78 3.50 18.59
C GLY A 262 15.95 2.52 18.35
N SER A 263 16.43 2.40 17.10
CA SER A 263 17.56 1.51 16.77
C SER A 263 18.92 2.05 17.23
N SER A 264 19.07 3.36 17.39
CA SER A 264 20.32 3.99 17.86
C SER A 264 20.48 3.92 19.40
N ALA A 265 19.39 3.75 20.15
CA ALA A 265 19.43 3.67 21.61
C ALA A 265 19.76 2.27 22.16
N SER A 266 19.76 1.23 21.35
CA SER A 266 20.03 -0.17 21.77
C SER A 266 21.47 -0.64 21.49
N GLN A 267 22.36 0.23 21.00
CA GLN A 267 23.79 -0.05 20.74
C GLN A 267 24.75 0.75 21.61
N GLY A 268 24.27 1.35 22.71
CA GLY A 268 25.08 2.07 23.71
C GLY A 268 25.31 1.26 24.96
#